data_b12d8e40edf4f19536e9dbde5b336a27
#
_entry.id   b12d8e40edf4f19536e9dbde5b336a27
#
_cell.length_a   1.000
_cell.length_b   1.000
_cell.length_c   1.000
_cell.angle_alpha   90.00
_cell.angle_beta   90.00
_cell.angle_gamma   90.00
#
_symmetry.space_group_name_H-M   'P 1'
#
loop_
_entity.id
_entity.type
_entity.pdbx_description
1 polymer ?
#
loop_
_entity_poly.entity_id
_entity_poly.type
_entity_poly.pdbx_seq_one_letter_code
_entity_poly.pdbx_strand_id
1 'polypeptide(L)'
;MKRPIHLYIFVALSTIATVLRIHGAFLSRFDEASYRALFDGVQVEGLDNLVAIAQASADFTSNLINKGLIILQLVLLFVTIFFLFKKANERASYAYIAYLFSTLVYFTYAYIGSLQISKQFQTTEIYEATKSGALINYGFNIALFVIYFGVTAFFLFKKPKETPSVSQTSTDI
;
A
#
# COMPACT_ATOMS: atom_id res chain seq x y z
N MET A 1 -9.41 -23.13 16.95
CA MET A 1 -8.41 -22.53 16.03
C MET A 1 -7.85 -21.25 16.67
N LYS A 2 -6.53 -21.08 16.76
CA LYS A 2 -5.92 -19.84 17.27
C LYS A 2 -6.18 -18.72 16.27
N ARG A 3 -6.54 -17.51 16.76
CA ARG A 3 -6.78 -16.35 15.90
C ARG A 3 -5.47 -15.93 15.22
N PRO A 4 -5.46 -15.62 13.92
CA PRO A 4 -4.26 -15.16 13.20
C PRO A 4 -3.95 -13.69 13.54
N ILE A 5 -3.33 -13.46 14.71
CA ILE A 5 -3.05 -12.13 15.26
C ILE A 5 -2.30 -11.26 14.22
N HIS A 6 -1.33 -11.85 13.50
CA HIS A 6 -0.58 -11.15 12.47
C HIS A 6 -1.50 -10.55 11.38
N LEU A 7 -2.52 -11.30 10.95
CA LEU A 7 -3.44 -10.84 9.91
C LEU A 7 -4.29 -9.65 10.40
N TYR A 8 -4.73 -9.66 11.66
CA TYR A 8 -5.45 -8.52 12.25
C TYR A 8 -4.58 -7.26 12.29
N ILE A 9 -3.31 -7.39 12.68
CA ILE A 9 -2.35 -6.28 12.71
C ILE A 9 -2.13 -5.74 11.30
N PHE A 10 -1.87 -6.61 10.34
CA PHE A 10 -1.62 -6.21 8.95
C PHE A 10 -2.83 -5.54 8.31
N VAL A 11 -4.03 -6.07 8.54
CA VAL A 11 -5.27 -5.46 8.05
C VAL A 11 -5.50 -4.09 8.68
N ALA A 12 -5.25 -3.91 9.97
CA ALA A 12 -5.36 -2.62 10.62
C ALA A 12 -4.39 -1.57 10.02
N LEU A 13 -3.11 -1.93 9.84
CA LEU A 13 -2.12 -1.06 9.23
C LEU A 13 -2.47 -0.76 7.76
N SER A 14 -2.93 -1.76 7.01
CA SER A 14 -3.38 -1.60 5.63
C SER A 14 -4.62 -0.70 5.52
N THR A 15 -5.51 -0.75 6.50
CA THR A 15 -6.69 0.13 6.56
C THR A 15 -6.26 1.59 6.71
N ILE A 16 -5.35 1.88 7.64
CA ILE A 16 -4.81 3.24 7.83
C ILE A 16 -4.17 3.73 6.52
N ALA A 17 -3.30 2.92 5.92
CA ALA A 17 -2.63 3.27 4.66
C ALA A 17 -3.62 3.52 3.52
N THR A 18 -4.68 2.72 3.40
CA THR A 18 -5.71 2.88 2.36
C THR A 18 -6.54 4.15 2.59
N VAL A 19 -6.89 4.47 3.85
CA VAL A 19 -7.60 5.72 4.18
C VAL A 19 -6.76 6.94 3.81
N LEU A 20 -5.46 6.94 4.08
CA LEU A 20 -4.55 8.03 3.67
C LEU A 20 -4.49 8.19 2.15
N ARG A 21 -4.48 7.07 1.39
CA ARG A 21 -4.53 7.11 -0.09
C ARG A 21 -5.86 7.67 -0.61
N ILE A 22 -6.98 7.29 0.02
CA ILE A 22 -8.30 7.85 -0.32
C ILE A 22 -8.28 9.36 -0.10
N HIS A 23 -7.78 9.83 1.04
CA HIS A 23 -7.67 11.25 1.31
C HIS A 23 -6.86 11.95 0.22
N GLY A 24 -5.66 11.44 -0.11
CA GLY A 24 -4.80 12.02 -1.14
C GLY A 24 -5.44 12.05 -2.54
N ALA A 25 -6.14 10.99 -2.95
CA ALA A 25 -6.67 10.89 -4.31
C ALA A 25 -8.03 11.56 -4.52
N PHE A 26 -8.86 11.66 -3.48
CA PHE A 26 -10.24 12.15 -3.60
C PHE A 26 -10.51 13.48 -2.91
N LEU A 27 -9.80 13.79 -1.83
CA LEU A 27 -10.06 14.95 -1.00
C LEU A 27 -8.97 16.03 -1.11
N SER A 28 -7.72 15.64 -1.30
CA SER A 28 -6.63 16.61 -1.48
C SER A 28 -6.72 17.25 -2.85
N ARG A 29 -6.66 18.60 -2.86
CA ARG A 29 -6.50 19.39 -4.07
C ARG A 29 -5.18 20.17 -3.96
N PHE A 30 -4.46 20.27 -5.06
CA PHE A 30 -3.28 21.12 -5.10
C PHE A 30 -3.73 22.59 -5.05
N ASP A 31 -3.15 23.34 -4.11
CA ASP A 31 -3.31 24.79 -4.00
C ASP A 31 -1.95 25.45 -4.17
N GLU A 32 -1.74 26.06 -5.33
CA GLU A 32 -0.48 26.71 -5.70
C GLU A 32 -0.12 27.84 -4.72
N ALA A 33 -1.10 28.63 -4.28
CA ALA A 33 -0.85 29.75 -3.40
C ALA A 33 -0.32 29.27 -2.04
N SER A 34 -0.96 28.26 -1.46
CA SER A 34 -0.49 27.62 -0.22
C SER A 34 0.87 26.96 -0.38
N TYR A 35 1.13 26.31 -1.54
CA TYR A 35 2.42 25.69 -1.79
C TYR A 35 3.55 26.73 -1.92
N ARG A 36 3.33 27.83 -2.63
CA ARG A 36 4.30 28.94 -2.74
C ARG A 36 4.56 29.61 -1.39
N ALA A 37 3.55 29.75 -0.56
CA ALA A 37 3.69 30.32 0.79
C ALA A 37 4.65 29.53 1.71
N LEU A 38 4.89 28.25 1.45
CA LEU A 38 5.88 27.43 2.20
C LEU A 38 7.32 27.93 1.97
N PHE A 39 7.56 28.69 0.91
CA PHE A 39 8.86 29.22 0.52
C PHE A 39 8.98 30.73 0.69
N ASP A 40 7.97 31.36 1.34
CA ASP A 40 8.01 32.80 1.63
C ASP A 40 9.25 33.16 2.46
N GLY A 41 10.01 34.13 1.96
CA GLY A 41 11.26 34.59 2.60
C GLY A 41 12.50 33.74 2.25
N VAL A 42 12.36 32.72 1.45
CA VAL A 42 13.48 31.87 0.96
C VAL A 42 13.63 32.03 -0.54
N GLN A 43 14.82 32.43 -1.01
CA GLN A 43 15.10 32.42 -2.46
C GLN A 43 15.36 30.97 -2.91
N VAL A 44 14.37 30.34 -3.56
CA VAL A 44 14.50 29.00 -4.11
C VAL A 44 14.62 29.11 -5.62
N GLU A 45 15.81 28.78 -6.15
CA GLU A 45 16.02 28.72 -7.59
C GLU A 45 15.15 27.59 -8.19
N GLY A 46 14.39 27.90 -9.24
CA GLY A 46 13.51 26.91 -9.88
C GLY A 46 12.20 26.60 -9.14
N LEU A 47 11.72 27.51 -8.26
CA LEU A 47 10.45 27.35 -7.54
C LEU A 47 9.28 27.02 -8.49
N ASP A 48 9.22 27.66 -9.67
CA ASP A 48 8.17 27.38 -10.66
C ASP A 48 8.20 25.92 -11.15
N ASN A 49 9.40 25.34 -11.30
CA ASN A 49 9.53 23.92 -11.64
C ASN A 49 9.02 23.02 -10.50
N LEU A 50 9.32 23.38 -9.25
CA LEU A 50 8.83 22.62 -8.07
C LEU A 50 7.31 22.67 -7.97
N VAL A 51 6.71 23.84 -8.19
CA VAL A 51 5.26 24.05 -8.25
C VAL A 51 4.65 23.18 -9.36
N ALA A 52 5.20 23.22 -10.56
CA ALA A 52 4.71 22.44 -11.68
C ALA A 52 4.81 20.90 -11.45
N ILE A 53 5.90 20.44 -10.83
CA ILE A 53 6.06 19.03 -10.41
C ILE A 53 5.00 18.64 -9.36
N ALA A 54 4.78 19.50 -8.37
CA ALA A 54 3.81 19.26 -7.31
C ALA A 54 2.38 19.18 -7.88
N GLN A 55 2.03 20.08 -8.79
CA GLN A 55 0.75 20.07 -9.50
C GLN A 55 0.60 18.80 -10.34
N ALA A 56 1.58 18.47 -11.19
CA ALA A 56 1.55 17.27 -12.01
C ALA A 56 1.43 15.99 -11.18
N SER A 57 2.07 15.96 -10.00
CA SER A 57 1.97 14.83 -9.06
C SER A 57 0.59 14.71 -8.42
N ALA A 58 -0.03 15.86 -8.09
CA ALA A 58 -1.40 15.90 -7.56
C ALA A 58 -2.42 15.45 -8.61
N ASP A 59 -2.29 15.92 -9.85
CA ASP A 59 -3.13 15.52 -11.00
C ASP A 59 -2.98 14.04 -11.30
N PHE A 60 -1.75 13.51 -11.26
CA PHE A 60 -1.49 12.08 -11.40
C PHE A 60 -2.14 11.27 -10.28
N THR A 61 -2.00 11.70 -9.03
CA THR A 61 -2.58 11.00 -7.87
C THR A 61 -4.11 10.97 -7.94
N SER A 62 -4.73 12.04 -8.44
CA SER A 62 -6.19 12.18 -8.56
C SER A 62 -6.77 11.64 -9.86
N ASN A 63 -5.95 11.03 -10.75
CA ASN A 63 -6.44 10.51 -12.02
C ASN A 63 -7.35 9.28 -11.85
N LEU A 64 -8.10 8.95 -12.90
CA LEU A 64 -9.11 7.88 -12.88
C LEU A 64 -8.51 6.49 -12.56
N ILE A 65 -7.30 6.21 -13.06
CA ILE A 65 -6.63 4.91 -12.86
C ILE A 65 -6.25 4.75 -11.39
N ASN A 66 -5.62 5.75 -10.78
CA ASN A 66 -5.28 5.72 -9.35
C ASN A 66 -6.54 5.59 -8.49
N LYS A 67 -7.60 6.35 -8.78
CA LYS A 67 -8.88 6.22 -8.08
C LYS A 67 -9.47 4.82 -8.20
N GLY A 68 -9.44 4.23 -9.39
CA GLY A 68 -9.90 2.86 -9.64
C GLY A 68 -9.11 1.82 -8.84
N LEU A 69 -7.79 1.93 -8.83
CA LEU A 69 -6.93 1.03 -8.05
C LEU A 69 -7.16 1.15 -6.54
N ILE A 70 -7.37 2.37 -6.02
CA ILE A 70 -7.67 2.60 -4.61
C ILE A 70 -9.04 2.03 -4.23
N ILE A 71 -10.06 2.17 -5.09
CA ILE A 71 -11.38 1.57 -4.88
C ILE A 71 -11.26 0.04 -4.86
N LEU A 72 -10.51 -0.56 -5.77
CA LEU A 72 -10.26 -2.00 -5.77
C LEU A 72 -9.60 -2.45 -4.46
N GLN A 73 -8.58 -1.74 -3.98
CA GLN A 73 -7.94 -2.02 -2.69
C GLN A 73 -8.93 -1.94 -1.53
N LEU A 74 -9.79 -0.93 -1.52
CA LEU A 74 -10.82 -0.75 -0.49
C LEU A 74 -11.80 -1.93 -0.47
N VAL A 75 -12.28 -2.36 -1.64
CA VAL A 75 -13.18 -3.53 -1.77
C VAL A 75 -12.50 -4.80 -1.24
N LEU A 76 -11.28 -5.08 -1.65
CA LEU A 76 -10.52 -6.27 -1.20
C LEU A 76 -10.27 -6.25 0.31
N LEU A 77 -10.01 -5.08 0.87
CA LEU A 77 -9.83 -4.90 2.30
C LEU A 77 -11.14 -5.17 3.07
N PHE A 78 -12.27 -4.65 2.59
CA PHE A 78 -13.58 -4.95 3.16
C PHE A 78 -13.91 -6.44 3.11
N VAL A 79 -13.63 -7.11 2.00
CA VAL A 79 -13.80 -8.57 1.87
C VAL A 79 -12.94 -9.31 2.89
N THR A 80 -11.68 -8.86 3.08
CA THR A 80 -10.79 -9.43 4.09
C THR A 80 -11.36 -9.28 5.50
N ILE A 81 -11.78 -8.07 5.86
CA ILE A 81 -12.37 -7.77 7.17
C ILE A 81 -13.64 -8.60 7.38
N PHE A 82 -14.51 -8.70 6.38
CA PHE A 82 -15.73 -9.50 6.44
C PHE A 82 -15.43 -10.98 6.75
N PHE A 83 -14.43 -11.59 6.10
CA PHE A 83 -14.04 -12.97 6.38
C PHE A 83 -13.39 -13.12 7.76
N LEU A 84 -12.65 -12.12 8.24
CA LEU A 84 -12.13 -12.11 9.60
C LEU A 84 -13.24 -12.11 10.65
N PHE A 85 -14.28 -11.31 10.47
CA PHE A 85 -15.45 -11.31 11.36
C PHE A 85 -16.19 -12.65 11.34
N LYS A 86 -16.27 -13.29 10.18
CA LYS A 86 -16.85 -14.65 10.05
C LYS A 86 -15.92 -15.76 10.53
N LYS A 87 -14.74 -15.44 11.06
CA LYS A 87 -13.71 -16.41 11.50
C LYS A 87 -13.25 -17.36 10.39
N ALA A 88 -13.46 -17.02 9.13
CA ALA A 88 -13.02 -17.75 7.95
C ALA A 88 -11.59 -17.34 7.59
N ASN A 89 -10.64 -17.68 8.48
CA ASN A 89 -9.25 -17.18 8.45
C ASN A 89 -8.52 -17.49 7.13
N GLU A 90 -8.75 -18.65 6.55
CA GLU A 90 -8.14 -19.04 5.28
C GLU A 90 -8.62 -18.13 4.15
N ARG A 91 -9.94 -17.92 4.02
CA ARG A 91 -10.51 -17.02 3.01
C ARG A 91 -10.08 -15.58 3.23
N ALA A 92 -9.97 -15.14 4.49
CA ALA A 92 -9.43 -13.83 4.82
C ALA A 92 -7.98 -13.67 4.36
N SER A 93 -7.14 -14.71 4.53
CA SER A 93 -5.76 -14.69 4.06
C SER A 93 -5.66 -14.60 2.54
N TYR A 94 -6.48 -15.33 1.79
CA TYR A 94 -6.52 -15.22 0.33
C TYR A 94 -6.98 -13.84 -0.13
N ALA A 95 -8.03 -13.29 0.48
CA ALA A 95 -8.51 -11.94 0.15
C ALA A 95 -7.43 -10.88 0.48
N TYR A 96 -6.71 -11.06 1.58
CA TYR A 96 -5.61 -10.16 1.94
C TYR A 96 -4.42 -10.27 0.98
N ILE A 97 -4.08 -11.46 0.52
CA ILE A 97 -3.06 -11.65 -0.53
C ILE A 97 -3.48 -10.93 -1.81
N ALA A 98 -4.74 -11.04 -2.23
CA ALA A 98 -5.23 -10.28 -3.39
C ALA A 98 -5.13 -8.76 -3.18
N TYR A 99 -5.43 -8.26 -1.98
CA TYR A 99 -5.21 -6.87 -1.60
C TYR A 99 -3.74 -6.47 -1.74
N LEU A 100 -2.80 -7.28 -1.25
CA LEU A 100 -1.36 -7.01 -1.36
C LEU A 100 -0.90 -6.92 -2.82
N PHE A 101 -1.37 -7.83 -3.69
CA PHE A 101 -1.06 -7.75 -5.12
C PHE A 101 -1.64 -6.50 -5.79
N SER A 102 -2.86 -6.10 -5.44
CA SER A 102 -3.43 -4.83 -5.95
C SER A 102 -2.64 -3.62 -5.47
N THR A 103 -2.09 -3.68 -4.26
CA THR A 103 -1.20 -2.65 -3.71
C THR A 103 0.14 -2.59 -4.45
N LEU A 104 0.70 -3.75 -4.82
CA LEU A 104 1.91 -3.84 -5.64
C LEU A 104 1.70 -3.19 -7.01
N VAL A 105 0.57 -3.48 -7.69
CA VAL A 105 0.20 -2.85 -8.96
C VAL A 105 0.09 -1.34 -8.81
N TYR A 106 -0.56 -0.85 -7.75
CA TYR A 106 -0.68 0.57 -7.45
C TYR A 106 0.69 1.25 -7.29
N PHE A 107 1.61 0.68 -6.51
CA PHE A 107 2.94 1.27 -6.32
C PHE A 107 3.79 1.23 -7.57
N THR A 108 3.68 0.16 -8.36
CA THR A 108 4.37 0.07 -9.66
C THR A 108 3.87 1.14 -10.61
N TYR A 109 2.56 1.35 -10.69
CA TYR A 109 1.96 2.40 -11.48
C TYR A 109 2.38 3.80 -11.01
N ALA A 110 2.37 4.04 -9.69
CA ALA A 110 2.81 5.30 -9.09
C ALA A 110 4.29 5.59 -9.37
N TYR A 111 5.15 4.58 -9.31
CA TYR A 111 6.58 4.69 -9.64
C TYR A 111 6.79 5.08 -11.11
N ILE A 112 6.11 4.39 -12.05
CA ILE A 112 6.19 4.71 -13.48
C ILE A 112 5.71 6.14 -13.73
N GLY A 113 4.60 6.55 -13.11
CA GLY A 113 4.05 7.91 -13.21
C GLY A 113 5.03 8.97 -12.69
N SER A 114 5.66 8.73 -11.55
CA SER A 114 6.67 9.63 -11.00
C SER A 114 7.87 9.81 -11.94
N LEU A 115 8.31 8.73 -12.60
CA LEU A 115 9.37 8.81 -13.62
C LEU A 115 8.93 9.58 -14.87
N GLN A 116 7.67 9.47 -15.30
CA GLN A 116 7.14 10.21 -16.44
C GLN A 116 7.03 11.70 -16.12
N ILE A 117 6.57 12.05 -14.92
CA ILE A 117 6.49 13.44 -14.47
C ILE A 117 7.89 14.05 -14.41
N SER A 118 8.86 13.36 -13.79
CA SER A 118 10.22 13.89 -13.64
C SER A 118 10.92 14.15 -14.97
N LYS A 119 10.63 13.36 -16.01
CA LYS A 119 11.19 13.55 -17.36
C LYS A 119 10.72 14.83 -18.08
N GLN A 120 9.60 15.41 -17.65
CA GLN A 120 9.07 16.65 -18.23
C GLN A 120 9.86 17.89 -17.77
N PHE A 121 10.55 17.77 -16.62
CA PHE A 121 11.31 18.86 -16.00
C PHE A 121 12.81 18.60 -16.20
N GLN A 122 13.36 19.18 -17.25
CA GLN A 122 14.69 18.85 -17.82
C GLN A 122 15.91 19.38 -17.06
N THR A 123 15.78 19.90 -15.85
CA THR A 123 16.97 20.18 -15.02
C THR A 123 17.50 18.88 -14.44
N THR A 124 18.72 18.52 -14.79
CA THR A 124 19.35 17.22 -14.45
C THR A 124 19.32 16.93 -12.96
N GLU A 125 19.50 17.92 -12.11
CA GLU A 125 19.50 17.77 -10.65
C GLU A 125 18.13 17.42 -10.09
N ILE A 126 17.07 18.12 -10.53
CA ILE A 126 15.69 17.86 -10.07
C ILE A 126 15.22 16.48 -10.57
N TYR A 127 15.59 16.12 -11.81
CA TYR A 127 15.28 14.80 -12.34
C TYR A 127 15.90 13.68 -11.51
N GLU A 128 17.19 13.73 -11.23
CA GLU A 128 17.91 12.69 -10.46
C GLU A 128 17.42 12.64 -9.00
N ALA A 129 17.14 13.77 -8.36
CA ALA A 129 16.57 13.81 -7.02
C ALA A 129 15.17 13.16 -6.97
N THR A 130 14.28 13.49 -7.92
CA THR A 130 12.92 12.94 -7.99
C THR A 130 12.95 11.44 -8.29
N LYS A 131 13.80 11.01 -9.22
CA LYS A 131 14.00 9.60 -9.57
C LYS A 131 14.52 8.78 -8.38
N SER A 132 15.51 9.32 -7.65
CA SER A 132 16.07 8.66 -6.46
C SER A 132 15.02 8.54 -5.36
N GLY A 133 14.26 9.59 -5.09
CA GLY A 133 13.16 9.57 -4.13
C GLY A 133 12.06 8.58 -4.51
N ALA A 134 11.66 8.55 -5.78
CA ALA A 134 10.67 7.59 -6.29
C ALA A 134 11.17 6.14 -6.17
N LEU A 135 12.44 5.87 -6.45
CA LEU A 135 13.05 4.55 -6.34
C LEU A 135 13.10 4.08 -4.88
N ILE A 136 13.51 4.94 -3.95
CA ILE A 136 13.56 4.64 -2.51
C ILE A 136 12.16 4.32 -2.01
N ASN A 137 11.17 5.14 -2.34
CA ASN A 137 9.78 4.92 -1.93
C ASN A 137 9.22 3.60 -2.52
N TYR A 138 9.48 3.33 -3.79
CA TYR A 138 9.08 2.08 -4.42
C TYR A 138 9.74 0.88 -3.75
N GLY A 139 11.06 0.92 -3.55
CA GLY A 139 11.83 -0.14 -2.87
C GLY A 139 11.31 -0.43 -1.46
N PHE A 140 11.00 0.62 -0.68
CA PHE A 140 10.41 0.47 0.64
C PHE A 140 9.05 -0.24 0.59
N ASN A 141 8.18 0.13 -0.36
CA ASN A 141 6.87 -0.51 -0.51
C ASN A 141 6.97 -1.97 -1.00
N ILE A 142 7.94 -2.29 -1.85
CA ILE A 142 8.25 -3.68 -2.24
C ILE A 142 8.71 -4.50 -1.02
N ALA A 143 9.57 -3.93 -0.18
CA ALA A 143 10.02 -4.61 1.04
C ALA A 143 8.84 -4.90 1.98
N LEU A 144 7.94 -3.95 2.20
CA LEU A 144 6.72 -4.16 2.97
C LEU A 144 5.81 -5.23 2.34
N PHE A 145 5.65 -5.21 1.01
CA PHE A 145 4.89 -6.24 0.31
C PHE A 145 5.48 -7.63 0.57
N VAL A 146 6.79 -7.79 0.42
CA VAL A 146 7.47 -9.08 0.64
C VAL A 146 7.27 -9.57 2.09
N ILE A 147 7.39 -8.69 3.08
CA ILE A 147 7.19 -9.03 4.50
C ILE A 147 5.74 -9.47 4.73
N TYR A 148 4.75 -8.68 4.31
CA TYR A 148 3.35 -8.96 4.58
C TYR A 148 2.87 -10.19 3.82
N PHE A 149 3.27 -10.34 2.56
CA PHE A 149 2.98 -11.50 1.75
C PHE A 149 3.65 -12.75 2.33
N GLY A 150 4.95 -12.70 2.62
CA GLY A 150 5.71 -13.84 3.15
C GLY A 150 5.15 -14.35 4.48
N VAL A 151 4.86 -13.45 5.41
CA VAL A 151 4.25 -13.83 6.70
C VAL A 151 2.85 -14.40 6.50
N THR A 152 2.02 -13.76 5.67
CA THR A 152 0.64 -14.25 5.43
C THR A 152 0.65 -15.61 4.75
N ALA A 153 1.48 -15.82 3.73
CA ALA A 153 1.64 -17.08 3.02
C ALA A 153 2.20 -18.18 3.95
N PHE A 154 3.22 -17.86 4.75
CA PHE A 154 3.77 -18.81 5.71
C PHE A 154 2.70 -19.36 6.66
N PHE A 155 1.89 -18.50 7.26
CA PHE A 155 0.84 -18.94 8.17
C PHE A 155 -0.34 -19.61 7.46
N LEU A 156 -0.62 -19.26 6.20
CA LEU A 156 -1.65 -19.89 5.39
C LEU A 156 -1.28 -21.35 5.05
N PHE A 157 -0.03 -21.61 4.69
CA PHE A 157 0.44 -22.93 4.26
C PHE A 157 0.98 -23.80 5.40
N LYS A 158 1.16 -23.24 6.59
CA LYS A 158 1.57 -24.02 7.78
C LYS A 158 0.46 -24.96 8.19
N LYS A 159 0.63 -26.27 7.92
CA LYS A 159 -0.28 -27.32 8.37
C LYS A 159 -0.45 -27.27 9.89
N PRO A 160 -1.68 -27.42 10.42
CA PRO A 160 -1.87 -27.65 11.86
C PRO A 160 -1.04 -28.86 12.29
N LYS A 161 -0.30 -28.75 13.39
CA LYS A 161 0.29 -29.95 14.01
C LYS A 161 -0.87 -30.87 14.41
N GLU A 162 -0.92 -32.05 13.82
CA GLU A 162 -1.82 -33.11 14.29
C GLU A 162 -1.49 -33.35 15.75
N THR A 163 -2.46 -33.12 16.61
CA THR A 163 -2.37 -33.56 18.02
C THR A 163 -2.41 -35.08 17.97
N PRO A 164 -1.37 -35.80 18.52
CA PRO A 164 -1.43 -37.24 18.54
C PRO A 164 -2.72 -37.65 19.22
N SER A 165 -3.54 -38.45 18.54
CA SER A 165 -4.71 -39.06 19.14
C SER A 165 -4.21 -39.95 20.27
N VAL A 166 -4.53 -39.59 21.50
CA VAL A 166 -4.36 -40.46 22.65
C VAL A 166 -5.23 -41.68 22.36
N SER A 167 -4.60 -42.78 21.93
CA SER A 167 -5.25 -44.08 21.86
C SER A 167 -5.75 -44.41 23.28
N GLN A 168 -7.06 -44.30 23.45
CA GLN A 168 -7.69 -44.90 24.61
C GLN A 168 -7.44 -46.40 24.54
N THR A 169 -6.47 -46.85 25.34
CA THR A 169 -6.33 -48.25 25.64
C THR A 169 -7.53 -48.62 26.52
N SER A 170 -8.51 -49.25 25.89
CA SER A 170 -9.58 -49.94 26.60
C SER A 170 -8.94 -51.08 27.37
N THR A 171 -8.85 -50.89 28.68
CA THR A 171 -8.55 -51.99 29.60
C THR A 171 -9.89 -52.67 29.87
N ASP A 172 -10.17 -53.69 29.10
CA ASP A 172 -11.15 -54.73 29.51
C ASP A 172 -10.54 -55.57 30.61
N ILE A 173 -11.16 -55.54 31.81
CA ILE A 173 -11.10 -56.58 32.82
C ILE A 173 -12.51 -56.83 33.32
#